data_1fc3efe656572c16fb27e150d3f3542c
#
_entry.id   1fc3efe656572c16fb27e150d3f3542c
#
_cell.length_a   1.000
_cell.length_b   1.000
_cell.length_c   1.000
_cell.angle_alpha   90.00
_cell.angle_beta   90.00
_cell.angle_gamma   90.00
#
_symmetry.space_group_name_H-M   'P 1'
#
loop_
_entity.id
_entity.type
_entity.pdbx_description
1 polymer ?
#
loop_
_entity_poly.entity_id
_entity_poly.type
_entity_poly.pdbx_seq_one_letter_code
_entity_poly.pdbx_strand_id
1 'polypeptide(L)'
;MINYSERSAKGHLMVVFHERCLTPYYTSTVECPARVKTIYSKLQDRFPVVRPTPAELNDIQRVHSPEMVARVRAEGYDTYETALTAVGSAVMASEEAVRGYPAFALVRPPGHHAGPEDYRGFCFFNNIAVAIAALIANGVIASVLVIDLDLHNGDGTENIFLGNPAVRVVNISADTRSAYLNSLAQALSKAGNFDLLAVSAGFDTYVHDWGGTLITEDYQAIGNMLRTVAQQACQSRCFAVLEGGYYLPDLGENVLAFCEGLAGR
;
A
#
# COMPACT_ATOMS: atom_id res chain seq x y z
N MET A 1 -1.43 -10.46 -22.06
CA MET A 1 -2.58 -10.90 -21.22
C MET A 1 -2.21 -12.25 -20.66
N ILE A 2 -1.86 -12.31 -19.37
CA ILE A 2 -1.60 -13.58 -18.68
C ILE A 2 -2.93 -14.31 -18.57
N ASN A 3 -2.99 -15.54 -19.02
CA ASN A 3 -4.19 -16.37 -19.06
C ASN A 3 -4.71 -16.61 -17.63
N TYR A 4 -6.00 -16.48 -17.38
CA TYR A 4 -6.63 -16.70 -16.07
C TYR A 4 -6.35 -18.09 -15.47
N SER A 5 -6.02 -19.08 -16.29
CA SER A 5 -5.63 -20.43 -15.86
C SER A 5 -4.25 -20.52 -15.20
N GLU A 6 -3.35 -19.60 -15.44
CA GLU A 6 -2.04 -19.51 -14.75
C GLU A 6 -2.11 -18.82 -13.39
N ARG A 7 -3.24 -18.14 -13.09
CA ARG A 7 -3.55 -17.50 -11.81
C ARG A 7 -3.99 -18.51 -10.72
N SER A 8 -4.13 -19.78 -11.03
CA SER A 8 -4.91 -20.75 -10.24
C SER A 8 -4.21 -21.38 -9.04
N ALA A 9 -3.05 -20.97 -8.63
CA ALA A 9 -2.49 -21.39 -7.35
C ALA A 9 -2.95 -20.41 -6.26
N LYS A 10 -4.01 -20.73 -5.53
CA LYS A 10 -4.39 -20.00 -4.31
C LYS A 10 -3.15 -19.84 -3.42
N GLY A 11 -2.79 -18.58 -3.12
CA GLY A 11 -1.65 -18.24 -2.27
C GLY A 11 -0.48 -17.54 -2.99
N HIS A 12 -0.53 -17.30 -4.30
CA HIS A 12 0.48 -16.49 -4.98
C HIS A 12 0.13 -15.01 -4.88
N LEU A 13 1.07 -14.22 -4.33
CA LEU A 13 0.98 -12.75 -4.33
C LEU A 13 0.97 -12.24 -5.79
N MET A 14 0.10 -11.26 -6.09
CA MET A 14 0.13 -10.53 -7.34
C MET A 14 0.73 -9.15 -7.16
N VAL A 15 1.56 -8.71 -8.10
CA VAL A 15 2.08 -7.34 -8.16
C VAL A 15 1.25 -6.54 -9.15
N VAL A 16 0.67 -5.45 -8.69
CA VAL A 16 -0.05 -4.51 -9.55
C VAL A 16 0.87 -3.35 -9.87
N PHE A 17 1.20 -3.19 -11.15
CA PHE A 17 2.17 -2.18 -11.59
C PHE A 17 1.79 -1.59 -12.94
N HIS A 18 2.03 -0.28 -13.08
CA HIS A 18 1.93 0.45 -14.34
C HIS A 18 3.16 1.33 -14.55
N GLU A 19 3.71 1.33 -15.76
CA GLU A 19 4.92 2.07 -16.12
C GLU A 19 4.79 3.60 -15.95
N ARG A 20 3.58 4.14 -15.88
CA ARG A 20 3.34 5.54 -15.55
C ARG A 20 3.88 5.91 -14.15
N CYS A 21 3.98 4.98 -13.22
CA CYS A 21 4.64 5.19 -11.93
C CYS A 21 6.15 5.50 -12.06
N LEU A 22 6.74 5.31 -13.25
CA LEU A 22 8.11 5.71 -13.58
C LEU A 22 8.19 7.11 -14.22
N THR A 23 7.06 7.78 -14.47
CA THR A 23 7.06 9.11 -15.10
C THR A 23 7.63 10.15 -14.14
N PRO A 24 8.65 10.93 -14.53
CA PRO A 24 9.13 12.04 -13.71
C PRO A 24 8.05 13.11 -13.56
N TYR A 25 7.88 13.65 -12.37
CA TYR A 25 7.09 14.85 -12.09
C TYR A 25 7.78 15.67 -11.00
N TYR A 26 7.33 16.91 -10.80
CA TYR A 26 7.94 17.79 -9.80
C TYR A 26 7.64 17.29 -8.39
N THR A 27 8.70 16.93 -7.67
CA THR A 27 8.67 16.47 -6.28
C THR A 27 10.07 16.54 -5.68
N SER A 28 10.26 16.08 -4.44
CA SER A 28 11.60 15.95 -3.86
C SER A 28 12.47 14.95 -4.62
N THR A 29 13.77 15.18 -4.65
CA THR A 29 14.74 14.31 -5.34
C THR A 29 14.79 12.88 -4.79
N VAL A 30 14.42 12.67 -3.54
CA VAL A 30 14.39 11.33 -2.92
C VAL A 30 13.17 10.53 -3.34
N GLU A 31 12.04 11.20 -3.62
CA GLU A 31 10.82 10.58 -4.13
C GLU A 31 10.90 10.48 -5.66
N CYS A 32 11.70 9.60 -6.20
CA CYS A 32 12.07 9.51 -7.61
C CYS A 32 11.64 8.18 -8.26
N PRO A 33 11.53 8.14 -9.60
CA PRO A 33 11.18 6.93 -10.34
C PRO A 33 12.10 5.74 -10.08
N ALA A 34 13.36 5.98 -9.68
CA ALA A 34 14.31 4.91 -9.36
C ALA A 34 13.84 4.02 -8.20
N ARG A 35 13.04 4.53 -7.26
CA ARG A 35 12.42 3.74 -6.19
C ARG A 35 11.61 2.58 -6.78
N VAL A 36 10.63 2.90 -7.60
CA VAL A 36 9.76 1.91 -8.25
C VAL A 36 10.54 1.01 -9.21
N LYS A 37 11.50 1.57 -9.96
CA LYS A 37 12.32 0.82 -10.90
C LYS A 37 13.15 -0.28 -10.20
N THR A 38 13.81 0.06 -9.09
CA THR A 38 14.62 -0.93 -8.34
C THR A 38 13.74 -2.02 -7.74
N ILE A 39 12.57 -1.67 -7.19
CA ILE A 39 11.61 -2.65 -6.67
C ILE A 39 11.08 -3.54 -7.81
N TYR A 40 10.63 -2.96 -8.91
CA TYR A 40 10.09 -3.71 -10.06
C TYR A 40 11.09 -4.74 -10.59
N SER A 41 12.38 -4.37 -10.68
CA SER A 41 13.43 -5.27 -11.13
C SER A 41 13.59 -6.53 -10.29
N LYS A 42 13.22 -6.48 -8.99
CA LYS A 42 13.26 -7.64 -8.08
C LYS A 42 11.98 -8.47 -8.10
N LEU A 43 10.83 -7.82 -8.32
CA LEU A 43 9.53 -8.48 -8.23
C LEU A 43 9.06 -9.15 -9.52
N GLN A 44 9.39 -8.59 -10.71
CA GLN A 44 8.83 -9.01 -12.00
C GLN A 44 9.07 -10.47 -12.35
N ASP A 45 10.21 -11.04 -11.93
CA ASP A 45 10.59 -12.44 -12.21
C ASP A 45 10.16 -13.40 -11.08
N ARG A 46 9.60 -12.86 -10.00
CA ARG A 46 9.21 -13.61 -8.80
C ARG A 46 7.71 -13.75 -8.64
N PHE A 47 6.96 -12.79 -9.12
CA PHE A 47 5.51 -12.70 -8.95
C PHE A 47 4.82 -12.33 -10.27
N PRO A 48 3.58 -12.80 -10.51
CA PRO A 48 2.78 -12.34 -11.63
C PRO A 48 2.53 -10.83 -11.52
N VAL A 49 2.78 -10.13 -12.61
CA VAL A 49 2.55 -8.68 -12.71
C VAL A 49 1.29 -8.44 -13.52
N VAL A 50 0.37 -7.64 -12.98
CA VAL A 50 -0.86 -7.21 -13.66
C VAL A 50 -0.87 -5.69 -13.82
N ARG A 51 -1.44 -5.23 -14.92
CA ARG A 51 -1.50 -3.81 -15.26
C ARG A 51 -2.86 -3.23 -14.88
N PRO A 52 -2.92 -2.19 -14.04
CA PRO A 52 -4.16 -1.50 -13.68
C PRO A 52 -4.59 -0.52 -14.76
N THR A 53 -5.84 -0.04 -14.65
CA THR A 53 -6.32 1.20 -15.26
C THR A 53 -6.21 2.34 -14.25
N PRO A 54 -6.00 3.61 -14.69
CA PRO A 54 -6.12 4.76 -13.79
C PRO A 54 -7.51 4.81 -13.12
N ALA A 55 -7.55 5.32 -11.89
CA ALA A 55 -8.81 5.48 -11.16
C ALA A 55 -9.72 6.53 -11.82
N GLU A 56 -11.02 6.34 -11.68
CA GLU A 56 -12.01 7.33 -12.11
C GLU A 56 -12.18 8.42 -11.04
N LEU A 57 -12.61 9.60 -11.48
CA LEU A 57 -12.84 10.74 -10.58
C LEU A 57 -13.84 10.42 -9.46
N ASN A 58 -14.88 9.64 -9.76
CA ASN A 58 -15.87 9.23 -8.78
C ASN A 58 -15.27 8.42 -7.63
N ASP A 59 -14.25 7.61 -7.88
CA ASP A 59 -13.58 6.85 -6.82
C ASP A 59 -12.74 7.77 -5.94
N ILE A 60 -12.00 8.70 -6.54
CA ILE A 60 -11.22 9.71 -5.82
C ILE A 60 -12.11 10.54 -4.89
N GLN A 61 -13.27 10.99 -5.39
CA GLN A 61 -14.20 11.84 -4.65
C GLN A 61 -14.98 11.11 -3.54
N ARG A 62 -14.78 9.81 -3.35
CA ARG A 62 -15.29 9.09 -2.16
C ARG A 62 -14.61 9.54 -0.87
N VAL A 63 -13.36 10.02 -0.96
CA VAL A 63 -12.55 10.38 0.21
C VAL A 63 -11.90 11.76 0.11
N HIS A 64 -11.85 12.36 -1.07
CA HIS A 64 -11.24 13.67 -1.31
C HIS A 64 -12.27 14.66 -1.85
N SER A 65 -12.20 15.90 -1.40
CA SER A 65 -13.08 16.98 -1.89
C SER A 65 -12.78 17.34 -3.36
N PRO A 66 -13.77 17.88 -4.09
CA PRO A 66 -13.56 18.40 -5.44
C PRO A 66 -12.46 19.47 -5.50
N GLU A 67 -12.33 20.29 -4.45
CA GLU A 67 -11.32 21.34 -4.31
C GLU A 67 -9.92 20.75 -4.20
N MET A 68 -9.76 19.68 -3.42
CA MET A 68 -8.50 18.95 -3.33
C MET A 68 -8.11 18.33 -4.68
N VAL A 69 -9.06 17.71 -5.36
CA VAL A 69 -8.83 17.15 -6.70
C VAL A 69 -8.38 18.21 -7.69
N ALA A 70 -9.00 19.40 -7.64
CA ALA A 70 -8.63 20.51 -8.50
C ALA A 70 -7.19 21.01 -8.22
N ARG A 71 -6.77 21.05 -6.94
CA ARG A 71 -5.39 21.40 -6.58
C ARG A 71 -4.38 20.37 -7.08
N VAL A 72 -4.64 19.07 -6.92
CA VAL A 72 -3.75 18.02 -7.44
C VAL A 72 -3.66 18.08 -8.97
N ARG A 73 -4.77 18.39 -9.66
CA ARG A 73 -4.76 18.60 -11.12
C ARG A 73 -3.89 19.80 -11.53
N ALA A 74 -3.86 20.85 -10.71
CA ALA A 74 -3.05 22.06 -10.96
C ALA A 74 -1.54 21.82 -10.78
N GLU A 75 -1.11 20.73 -10.11
CA GLU A 75 0.31 20.30 -10.03
C GLU A 75 0.90 19.90 -11.39
N GLY A 76 0.06 19.70 -12.40
CA GLY A 76 0.45 19.37 -13.77
C GLY A 76 -0.03 17.99 -14.21
N TYR A 77 -0.02 17.82 -15.56
CA TYR A 77 -0.56 16.62 -16.19
C TYR A 77 0.12 15.33 -15.72
N ASP A 78 1.44 15.29 -15.71
CA ASP A 78 2.18 14.07 -15.33
C ASP A 78 1.97 13.72 -13.87
N THR A 79 1.93 14.69 -12.97
CA THR A 79 1.61 14.48 -11.54
C THR A 79 0.22 13.90 -11.38
N TYR A 80 -0.78 14.55 -11.97
CA TYR A 80 -2.19 14.16 -11.84
C TYR A 80 -2.45 12.75 -12.39
N GLU A 81 -2.01 12.48 -13.62
CA GLU A 81 -2.21 11.18 -14.25
C GLU A 81 -1.46 10.05 -13.55
N THR A 82 -0.26 10.34 -12.99
CA THR A 82 0.50 9.36 -12.22
C THR A 82 -0.21 9.07 -10.91
N ALA A 83 -0.75 10.10 -10.24
CA ALA A 83 -1.54 9.93 -9.02
C ALA A 83 -2.83 9.11 -9.26
N LEU A 84 -3.57 9.38 -10.34
CA LEU A 84 -4.72 8.56 -10.73
C LEU A 84 -4.34 7.10 -10.99
N THR A 85 -3.18 6.88 -11.61
CA THR A 85 -2.68 5.52 -11.88
C THR A 85 -2.28 4.81 -10.59
N ALA A 86 -1.69 5.51 -9.63
CA ALA A 86 -1.36 4.96 -8.31
C ALA A 86 -2.61 4.51 -7.56
N VAL A 87 -3.66 5.34 -7.54
CA VAL A 87 -4.95 4.97 -6.95
C VAL A 87 -5.57 3.78 -7.68
N GLY A 88 -5.61 3.78 -9.02
CA GLY A 88 -6.14 2.66 -9.80
C GLY A 88 -5.40 1.34 -9.52
N SER A 89 -4.10 1.42 -9.25
CA SER A 89 -3.31 0.25 -8.82
C SER A 89 -3.75 -0.28 -7.46
N ALA A 90 -3.99 0.60 -6.49
CA ALA A 90 -4.48 0.20 -5.17
C ALA A 90 -5.91 -0.37 -5.23
N VAL A 91 -6.78 0.22 -6.05
CA VAL A 91 -8.15 -0.31 -6.28
C VAL A 91 -8.07 -1.72 -6.86
N MET A 92 -7.28 -1.94 -7.93
CA MET A 92 -7.11 -3.28 -8.51
C MET A 92 -6.53 -4.27 -7.50
N ALA A 93 -5.51 -3.87 -6.71
CA ALA A 93 -4.92 -4.74 -5.69
C ALA A 93 -5.96 -5.15 -4.63
N SER A 94 -6.80 -4.23 -4.19
CA SER A 94 -7.87 -4.50 -3.23
C SER A 94 -8.94 -5.46 -3.80
N GLU A 95 -9.30 -5.30 -5.08
CA GLU A 95 -10.22 -6.20 -5.78
C GLU A 95 -9.67 -7.62 -5.92
N GLU A 96 -8.38 -7.78 -6.22
CA GLU A 96 -7.75 -9.10 -6.26
C GLU A 96 -7.68 -9.72 -4.86
N ALA A 97 -7.41 -8.93 -3.83
CA ALA A 97 -7.42 -9.40 -2.44
C ALA A 97 -8.79 -9.96 -2.02
N VAL A 98 -9.89 -9.30 -2.34
CA VAL A 98 -11.24 -9.82 -2.00
C VAL A 98 -11.61 -11.07 -2.79
N ARG A 99 -10.99 -11.31 -3.95
CA ARG A 99 -11.09 -12.57 -4.72
C ARG A 99 -10.25 -13.71 -4.10
N GLY A 100 -9.44 -13.40 -3.07
CA GLY A 100 -8.57 -14.36 -2.36
C GLY A 100 -7.15 -14.44 -2.90
N TYR A 101 -6.71 -13.44 -3.67
CA TYR A 101 -5.33 -13.32 -4.15
C TYR A 101 -4.65 -12.15 -3.45
N PRO A 102 -3.76 -12.39 -2.46
CA PRO A 102 -2.98 -11.31 -1.86
C PRO A 102 -2.28 -10.48 -2.94
N ALA A 103 -2.28 -9.16 -2.79
CA ALA A 103 -1.75 -8.29 -3.83
C ALA A 103 -0.89 -7.15 -3.25
N PHE A 104 0.12 -6.73 -4.02
CA PHE A 104 0.99 -5.60 -3.72
C PHE A 104 0.88 -4.56 -4.85
N ALA A 105 0.38 -3.37 -4.53
CA ALA A 105 0.37 -2.24 -5.45
C ALA A 105 1.72 -1.52 -5.41
N LEU A 106 2.52 -1.73 -6.46
CA LEU A 106 3.80 -1.05 -6.66
C LEU A 106 3.53 0.30 -7.31
N VAL A 107 3.37 1.32 -6.49
CA VAL A 107 2.91 2.65 -6.88
C VAL A 107 3.91 3.75 -6.60
N ARG A 108 3.74 4.85 -7.28
CA ARG A 108 4.28 6.18 -7.06
C ARG A 108 3.30 7.17 -7.71
N PRO A 109 2.87 8.23 -7.00
CA PRO A 109 3.25 8.69 -5.66
C PRO A 109 2.73 7.78 -4.52
N PRO A 110 3.27 7.95 -3.28
CA PRO A 110 2.66 7.42 -2.07
C PRO A 110 1.33 8.11 -1.75
N GLY A 111 0.62 7.67 -0.70
CA GLY A 111 -0.73 8.17 -0.47
C GLY A 111 -1.13 8.45 0.98
N HIS A 112 -0.53 7.84 1.98
CA HIS A 112 -1.05 7.77 3.34
C HIS A 112 -1.16 9.13 4.08
N HIS A 113 -0.46 10.17 3.61
CA HIS A 113 -0.57 11.54 4.15
C HIS A 113 -1.65 12.39 3.48
N ALA A 114 -2.25 11.94 2.38
CA ALA A 114 -3.31 12.71 1.74
C ALA A 114 -4.61 12.55 2.52
N GLY A 115 -5.11 13.65 3.08
CA GLY A 115 -6.37 13.76 3.81
C GLY A 115 -7.56 14.10 2.92
N PRO A 116 -8.75 14.37 3.48
CA PRO A 116 -9.94 14.72 2.71
C PRO A 116 -9.79 16.02 1.93
N GLU A 117 -9.11 17.01 2.52
CA GLU A 117 -9.05 18.39 2.03
C GLU A 117 -7.64 18.85 1.66
N ASP A 118 -6.59 18.09 2.03
CA ASP A 118 -5.20 18.49 1.89
C ASP A 118 -4.29 17.29 1.56
N TYR A 119 -3.07 17.60 1.09
CA TYR A 119 -2.04 16.62 0.82
C TYR A 119 -0.65 17.14 1.18
N ARG A 120 0.24 16.23 1.56
CA ARG A 120 1.63 16.51 1.95
C ARG A 120 2.50 15.26 1.84
N GLY A 121 3.78 15.35 2.18
CA GLY A 121 4.65 14.17 2.30
C GLY A 121 4.77 13.35 0.99
N PHE A 122 4.84 14.04 -0.15
CA PHE A 122 4.86 13.44 -1.49
C PHE A 122 3.54 12.77 -1.93
N CYS A 123 2.54 12.69 -1.04
CA CYS A 123 1.23 12.11 -1.31
C CYS A 123 0.32 13.12 -2.00
N PHE A 124 -0.41 12.72 -3.03
CA PHE A 124 -1.41 13.55 -3.71
C PHE A 124 -2.83 13.03 -3.47
N PHE A 125 -3.08 11.74 -3.69
CA PHE A 125 -4.32 11.07 -3.32
C PHE A 125 -4.00 9.92 -2.37
N ASN A 126 -4.92 9.61 -1.47
CA ASN A 126 -4.77 8.51 -0.53
C ASN A 126 -5.14 7.18 -1.23
N ASN A 127 -4.12 6.53 -1.79
CA ASN A 127 -4.28 5.33 -2.60
C ASN A 127 -5.07 4.23 -1.89
N ILE A 128 -4.68 3.93 -0.64
CA ILE A 128 -5.28 2.86 0.16
C ILE A 128 -6.70 3.22 0.61
N ALA A 129 -6.94 4.48 0.99
CA ALA A 129 -8.25 4.93 1.45
C ALA A 129 -9.29 4.93 0.33
N VAL A 130 -8.92 5.37 -0.88
CA VAL A 130 -9.82 5.30 -2.05
C VAL A 130 -10.20 3.86 -2.36
N ALA A 131 -9.23 2.93 -2.35
CA ALA A 131 -9.48 1.51 -2.60
C ALA A 131 -10.45 0.91 -1.57
N ILE A 132 -10.24 1.19 -0.28
CA ILE A 132 -11.13 0.76 0.81
C ILE A 132 -12.52 1.35 0.65
N ALA A 133 -12.64 2.67 0.43
CA ALA A 133 -13.91 3.35 0.29
C ALA A 133 -14.72 2.82 -0.90
N ALA A 134 -14.07 2.48 -2.01
CA ALA A 134 -14.71 1.87 -3.17
C ALA A 134 -15.32 0.50 -2.83
N LEU A 135 -14.58 -0.38 -2.13
CA LEU A 135 -15.09 -1.70 -1.73
C LEU A 135 -16.26 -1.60 -0.75
N ILE A 136 -16.19 -0.69 0.24
CA ILE A 136 -17.28 -0.46 1.21
C ILE A 136 -18.52 0.08 0.50
N ALA A 137 -18.37 1.10 -0.35
CA ALA A 137 -19.48 1.72 -1.06
C ALA A 137 -20.19 0.75 -2.01
N ASN A 138 -19.48 -0.22 -2.57
CA ASN A 138 -20.02 -1.27 -3.43
C ASN A 138 -20.58 -2.48 -2.63
N GLY A 139 -20.55 -2.43 -1.29
CA GLY A 139 -21.06 -3.51 -0.44
C GLY A 139 -20.25 -4.81 -0.49
N VAL A 140 -19.00 -4.74 -0.96
CA VAL A 140 -18.11 -5.92 -1.10
C VAL A 140 -17.56 -6.37 0.24
N ILE A 141 -17.26 -5.40 1.13
CA ILE A 141 -16.76 -5.61 2.49
C ILE A 141 -17.50 -4.68 3.47
N ALA A 142 -17.56 -5.07 4.73
CA ALA A 142 -18.17 -4.30 5.81
C ALA A 142 -17.15 -3.81 6.86
N SER A 143 -15.96 -4.43 6.92
CA SER A 143 -14.96 -4.09 7.92
C SER A 143 -13.52 -4.27 7.40
N VAL A 144 -12.65 -3.35 7.78
CA VAL A 144 -11.24 -3.34 7.34
C VAL A 144 -10.31 -3.04 8.51
N LEU A 145 -9.23 -3.79 8.59
CA LEU A 145 -8.05 -3.41 9.38
C LEU A 145 -7.00 -2.81 8.45
N VAL A 146 -6.60 -1.58 8.71
CA VAL A 146 -5.46 -0.92 8.05
C VAL A 146 -4.27 -0.97 9.01
N ILE A 147 -3.16 -1.53 8.55
CA ILE A 147 -1.86 -1.47 9.23
C ILE A 147 -0.95 -0.55 8.43
N ASP A 148 -0.48 0.51 9.05
CA ASP A 148 0.50 1.42 8.45
C ASP A 148 1.89 1.11 9.04
N LEU A 149 2.81 0.72 8.18
CA LEU A 149 4.18 0.30 8.51
C LEU A 149 5.21 1.40 8.21
N ASP A 150 4.78 2.52 7.62
CA ASP A 150 5.65 3.64 7.29
C ASP A 150 6.25 4.26 8.57
N LEU A 151 7.41 4.87 8.44
CA LEU A 151 8.05 5.61 9.53
C LEU A 151 7.17 6.77 10.04
N HIS A 152 6.46 7.40 9.09
CA HIS A 152 5.60 8.54 9.35
C HIS A 152 4.17 8.07 9.62
N ASN A 153 3.51 8.75 10.54
CA ASN A 153 2.09 8.46 10.83
C ASN A 153 1.23 8.73 9.59
N GLY A 154 0.43 7.75 9.18
CA GLY A 154 -0.53 7.85 8.08
C GLY A 154 -1.75 8.70 8.45
N ASP A 155 -1.50 9.94 8.86
CA ASP A 155 -2.49 10.89 9.36
C ASP A 155 -3.60 11.22 8.34
N GLY A 156 -3.28 11.18 7.04
CA GLY A 156 -4.29 11.32 5.99
C GLY A 156 -5.30 10.18 6.02
N THR A 157 -4.82 8.95 6.15
CA THR A 157 -5.69 7.76 6.26
C THR A 157 -6.52 7.79 7.53
N GLU A 158 -5.91 8.13 8.68
CA GLU A 158 -6.65 8.31 9.95
C GLU A 158 -7.74 9.37 9.83
N ASN A 159 -7.42 10.51 9.22
CA ASN A 159 -8.35 11.63 9.08
C ASN A 159 -9.54 11.28 8.15
N ILE A 160 -9.29 10.57 7.05
CA ILE A 160 -10.35 10.11 6.12
C ILE A 160 -11.34 9.18 6.84
N PHE A 161 -10.86 8.27 7.67
CA PHE A 161 -11.71 7.29 8.33
C PHE A 161 -12.08 7.64 9.77
N LEU A 162 -11.81 8.87 10.20
CA LEU A 162 -12.15 9.34 11.55
C LEU A 162 -13.65 9.13 11.84
N GLY A 163 -13.93 8.38 12.90
CA GLY A 163 -15.32 8.09 13.31
C GLY A 163 -16.05 7.05 12.46
N ASN A 164 -15.40 6.45 11.47
CA ASN A 164 -15.99 5.36 10.68
C ASN A 164 -15.74 3.99 11.37
N PRO A 165 -16.77 3.35 11.96
CA PRO A 165 -16.59 2.08 12.67
C PRO A 165 -16.22 0.90 11.78
N ALA A 166 -16.38 1.02 10.46
CA ALA A 166 -16.02 -0.02 9.50
C ALA A 166 -14.51 -0.10 9.24
N VAL A 167 -13.74 0.94 9.57
CA VAL A 167 -12.30 0.99 9.28
C VAL A 167 -11.52 1.28 10.54
N ARG A 168 -10.62 0.38 10.90
CA ARG A 168 -9.67 0.58 11.99
C ARG A 168 -8.27 0.79 11.41
N VAL A 169 -7.70 1.97 11.65
CA VAL A 169 -6.33 2.31 11.26
C VAL A 169 -5.40 2.15 12.46
N VAL A 170 -4.26 1.51 12.24
CA VAL A 170 -3.22 1.31 13.26
C VAL A 170 -1.86 1.64 12.65
N ASN A 171 -1.26 2.73 13.11
CA ASN A 171 0.12 3.09 12.76
C ASN A 171 1.09 2.34 13.68
N ILE A 172 2.12 1.72 13.11
CA ILE A 172 3.15 1.00 13.85
C ILE A 172 4.39 1.90 13.95
N SER A 173 4.74 2.26 15.17
CA SER A 173 5.90 3.10 15.43
C SER A 173 6.61 2.66 16.72
N ALA A 174 7.95 2.66 16.70
CA ALA A 174 8.77 2.45 17.89
C ALA A 174 10.24 2.82 17.60
N ASP A 175 10.98 3.17 18.66
CA ASP A 175 12.37 3.62 18.56
C ASP A 175 13.39 2.47 18.43
N THR A 176 12.96 1.22 18.63
CA THR A 176 13.84 0.05 18.53
C THR A 176 13.20 -1.06 17.71
N ARG A 177 14.03 -1.85 17.05
CA ARG A 177 13.63 -3.01 16.25
C ARG A 177 12.69 -3.97 17.01
N SER A 178 13.08 -4.36 18.23
CA SER A 178 12.28 -5.29 19.04
C SER A 178 10.93 -4.68 19.45
N ALA A 179 10.91 -3.41 19.83
CA ALA A 179 9.68 -2.70 20.18
C ALA A 179 8.75 -2.55 18.95
N TYR A 180 9.30 -2.28 17.76
CA TYR A 180 8.52 -2.20 16.52
C TYR A 180 7.82 -3.53 16.20
N LEU A 181 8.58 -4.63 16.17
CA LEU A 181 8.03 -5.96 15.90
C LEU A 181 7.01 -6.40 16.96
N ASN A 182 7.27 -6.09 18.25
CA ASN A 182 6.32 -6.34 19.34
C ASN A 182 5.05 -5.50 19.21
N SER A 183 5.15 -4.22 18.83
CA SER A 183 4.00 -3.35 18.59
C SER A 183 3.11 -3.91 17.48
N LEU A 184 3.70 -4.32 16.36
CA LEU A 184 2.96 -4.98 15.28
C LEU A 184 2.29 -6.27 15.76
N ALA A 185 3.03 -7.16 16.45
CA ALA A 185 2.47 -8.40 16.98
C ALA A 185 1.27 -8.16 17.92
N GLN A 186 1.37 -7.16 18.79
CA GLN A 186 0.27 -6.77 19.68
C GLN A 186 -0.93 -6.19 18.93
N ALA A 187 -0.69 -5.33 17.93
CA ALA A 187 -1.76 -4.78 17.09
C ALA A 187 -2.53 -5.90 16.39
N LEU A 188 -1.80 -6.84 15.78
CA LEU A 188 -2.37 -7.98 15.08
C LEU A 188 -3.11 -8.95 16.03
N SER A 189 -2.59 -9.23 17.22
CA SER A 189 -3.25 -10.11 18.21
C SER A 189 -4.57 -9.56 18.72
N LYS A 190 -4.73 -8.23 18.73
CA LYS A 190 -5.96 -7.52 19.15
C LYS A 190 -6.91 -7.22 17.98
N ALA A 191 -6.58 -7.70 16.80
CA ALA A 191 -7.26 -7.30 15.56
C ALA A 191 -8.75 -7.72 15.54
N GLY A 192 -9.09 -8.89 16.09
CA GLY A 192 -10.44 -9.44 15.98
C GLY A 192 -10.74 -9.88 14.53
N ASN A 193 -12.02 -9.98 14.22
CA ASN A 193 -12.46 -10.30 12.85
C ASN A 193 -12.63 -9.04 12.02
N PHE A 194 -12.30 -9.13 10.75
CA PHE A 194 -12.47 -8.12 9.73
C PHE A 194 -12.56 -8.81 8.36
N ASP A 195 -13.10 -8.11 7.34
CA ASP A 195 -13.29 -8.70 6.02
C ASP A 195 -12.06 -8.57 5.12
N LEU A 196 -11.18 -7.59 5.41
CA LEU A 196 -10.02 -7.25 4.58
C LEU A 196 -8.88 -6.70 5.45
N LEU A 197 -7.67 -7.14 5.20
CA LEU A 197 -6.42 -6.53 5.70
C LEU A 197 -5.84 -5.63 4.60
N ALA A 198 -5.65 -4.34 4.93
CA ALA A 198 -5.01 -3.37 4.07
C ALA A 198 -3.72 -2.88 4.73
N VAL A 199 -2.65 -2.71 3.96
CA VAL A 199 -1.33 -2.36 4.48
C VAL A 199 -0.75 -1.17 3.73
N SER A 200 -0.52 -0.04 4.41
CA SER A 200 0.37 1.01 3.94
C SER A 200 1.80 0.55 4.19
N ALA A 201 2.48 0.12 3.12
CA ALA A 201 3.78 -0.53 3.22
C ALA A 201 4.91 0.48 2.96
N GLY A 202 5.36 1.15 4.04
CA GLY A 202 6.57 1.97 4.04
C GLY A 202 7.82 1.15 4.33
N PHE A 203 8.93 1.55 3.73
CA PHE A 203 10.24 0.90 3.89
C PHE A 203 11.33 1.87 4.38
N ASP A 204 10.93 3.08 4.76
CA ASP A 204 11.80 4.12 5.31
C ASP A 204 12.17 3.90 6.79
N THR A 205 11.56 2.93 7.46
CA THR A 205 11.98 2.42 8.79
C THR A 205 13.29 1.61 8.74
N TYR A 206 13.81 1.31 7.53
CA TYR A 206 15.00 0.50 7.31
C TYR A 206 16.26 1.10 7.98
N VAL A 207 17.20 0.24 8.39
CA VAL A 207 18.40 0.61 9.16
C VAL A 207 19.30 1.64 8.43
N HIS A 208 19.32 1.66 7.11
CA HIS A 208 20.06 2.62 6.30
C HIS A 208 19.18 3.72 5.69
N ASP A 209 17.89 3.74 6.02
CA ASP A 209 16.94 4.78 5.63
C ASP A 209 16.69 5.71 6.84
N TRP A 210 15.69 6.57 6.76
CA TRP A 210 15.42 7.62 7.75
C TRP A 210 15.11 7.09 9.15
N GLY A 211 14.45 5.94 9.26
CA GLY A 211 14.04 5.36 10.55
C GLY A 211 15.14 4.59 11.29
N GLY A 212 16.18 4.12 10.60
CA GLY A 212 17.35 3.51 11.22
C GLY A 212 17.07 2.27 12.10
N THR A 213 15.98 1.53 11.85
CA THR A 213 15.47 0.56 12.84
C THR A 213 15.44 -0.88 12.33
N LEU A 214 14.78 -1.16 11.20
CA LEU A 214 14.54 -2.50 10.68
C LEU A 214 15.65 -2.98 9.74
N ILE A 215 15.86 -4.29 9.67
CA ILE A 215 16.73 -4.93 8.68
C ILE A 215 15.89 -5.68 7.65
N THR A 216 16.50 -6.13 6.55
CA THR A 216 15.78 -6.78 5.43
C THR A 216 14.97 -8.00 5.87
N GLU A 217 15.51 -8.82 6.77
CA GLU A 217 14.85 -10.03 7.29
C GLU A 217 13.58 -9.71 8.09
N ASP A 218 13.51 -8.52 8.67
CA ASP A 218 12.31 -8.10 9.40
C ASP A 218 11.12 -7.89 8.48
N TYR A 219 11.34 -7.39 7.27
CA TYR A 219 10.26 -7.22 6.30
C TYR A 219 9.65 -8.56 5.88
N GLN A 220 10.46 -9.63 5.75
CA GLN A 220 9.93 -10.96 5.52
C GLN A 220 9.13 -11.48 6.73
N ALA A 221 9.64 -11.27 7.94
CA ALA A 221 8.92 -11.63 9.17
C ALA A 221 7.59 -10.87 9.30
N ILE A 222 7.57 -9.56 9.01
CA ILE A 222 6.37 -8.72 8.98
C ILE A 222 5.36 -9.25 7.95
N GLY A 223 5.80 -9.56 6.72
CA GLY A 223 4.94 -10.15 5.70
C GLY A 223 4.32 -11.47 6.15
N ASN A 224 5.09 -12.35 6.81
CA ASN A 224 4.58 -13.60 7.38
C ASN A 224 3.56 -13.39 8.49
N MET A 225 3.76 -12.40 9.38
CA MET A 225 2.81 -12.06 10.45
C MET A 225 1.48 -11.58 9.86
N LEU A 226 1.52 -10.68 8.88
CA LEU A 226 0.34 -10.15 8.19
C LEU A 226 -0.42 -11.26 7.45
N ARG A 227 0.29 -12.14 6.73
CA ARG A 227 -0.30 -13.30 6.06
C ARG A 227 -1.01 -14.22 7.05
N THR A 228 -0.37 -14.53 8.18
CA THR A 228 -0.94 -15.41 9.20
C THR A 228 -2.26 -14.85 9.74
N VAL A 229 -2.29 -13.56 10.07
CA VAL A 229 -3.51 -12.90 10.56
C VAL A 229 -4.58 -12.84 9.47
N ALA A 230 -4.22 -12.51 8.22
CA ALA A 230 -5.16 -12.48 7.12
C ALA A 230 -5.80 -13.87 6.87
N GLN A 231 -5.02 -14.95 6.98
CA GLN A 231 -5.54 -16.33 6.89
C GLN A 231 -6.55 -16.64 8.00
N GLN A 232 -6.27 -16.21 9.21
CA GLN A 232 -7.12 -16.49 10.37
C GLN A 232 -8.37 -15.62 10.42
N ALA A 233 -8.25 -14.32 10.10
CA ALA A 233 -9.31 -13.34 10.32
C ALA A 233 -10.18 -13.07 9.07
N CYS A 234 -9.61 -13.12 7.84
CA CYS A 234 -10.30 -12.66 6.63
C CYS A 234 -10.02 -13.52 5.38
N GLN A 235 -9.80 -14.83 5.53
CA GLN A 235 -9.67 -15.78 4.40
C GLN A 235 -8.55 -15.40 3.42
N SER A 236 -7.42 -14.90 3.93
CA SER A 236 -6.27 -14.42 3.17
C SER A 236 -6.53 -13.16 2.33
N ARG A 237 -7.61 -12.42 2.55
CA ARG A 237 -7.91 -11.18 1.86
C ARG A 237 -7.00 -10.07 2.37
N CYS A 238 -5.88 -9.87 1.67
CA CYS A 238 -4.86 -8.90 2.06
C CYS A 238 -4.31 -8.18 0.83
N PHE A 239 -4.21 -6.86 0.88
CA PHE A 239 -3.44 -6.10 -0.08
C PHE A 239 -2.53 -5.10 0.62
N ALA A 240 -1.42 -4.77 -0.03
CA ALA A 240 -0.49 -3.75 0.43
C ALA A 240 -0.24 -2.73 -0.68
N VAL A 241 0.03 -1.50 -0.27
CA VAL A 241 0.33 -0.36 -1.15
C VAL A 241 1.67 0.21 -0.76
N LEU A 242 2.57 0.43 -1.72
CA LEU A 242 3.88 1.06 -1.47
C LEU A 242 3.69 2.49 -0.98
N GLU A 243 4.34 2.84 0.12
CA GLU A 243 4.45 4.20 0.65
C GLU A 243 5.91 4.69 0.59
N GLY A 244 6.52 5.03 1.74
CA GLY A 244 7.91 5.47 1.84
C GLY A 244 8.96 4.38 1.57
N GLY A 245 10.22 4.77 1.71
CA GLY A 245 11.40 3.96 1.44
C GLY A 245 12.27 4.63 0.37
N TYR A 246 13.47 5.09 0.77
CA TYR A 246 14.29 6.00 -0.03
C TYR A 246 15.75 5.53 -0.17
N TYR A 247 16.18 4.52 0.58
CA TYR A 247 17.51 3.95 0.46
C TYR A 247 17.57 2.97 -0.73
N LEU A 248 17.79 3.51 -1.92
CA LEU A 248 17.73 2.77 -3.20
C LEU A 248 18.56 1.48 -3.26
N PRO A 249 19.76 1.39 -2.65
CA PRO A 249 20.59 0.17 -2.76
C PRO A 249 19.88 -1.09 -2.29
N ASP A 250 19.12 -1.01 -1.20
CA ASP A 250 18.48 -2.18 -0.56
C ASP A 250 16.95 -2.18 -0.67
N LEU A 251 16.34 -1.08 -1.17
CA LEU A 251 14.89 -0.94 -1.23
C LEU A 251 14.21 -2.10 -1.99
N GLY A 252 14.80 -2.53 -3.10
CA GLY A 252 14.27 -3.64 -3.88
C GLY A 252 14.28 -4.97 -3.11
N GLU A 253 15.32 -5.24 -2.33
CA GLU A 253 15.43 -6.45 -1.50
C GLU A 253 14.47 -6.39 -0.31
N ASN A 254 14.32 -5.24 0.33
CA ASN A 254 13.40 -5.06 1.45
C ASN A 254 11.94 -5.33 1.01
N VAL A 255 11.54 -4.78 -0.14
CA VAL A 255 10.19 -5.01 -0.69
C VAL A 255 10.03 -6.46 -1.15
N LEU A 256 11.05 -7.06 -1.76
CA LEU A 256 11.02 -8.49 -2.13
C LEU A 256 10.81 -9.36 -0.89
N ALA A 257 11.60 -9.15 0.16
CA ALA A 257 11.48 -9.89 1.42
C ALA A 257 10.07 -9.78 2.02
N PHE A 258 9.50 -8.56 2.05
CA PHE A 258 8.12 -8.33 2.48
C PHE A 258 7.11 -9.12 1.65
N CYS A 259 7.23 -9.06 0.32
CA CYS A 259 6.34 -9.77 -0.60
C CYS A 259 6.48 -11.30 -0.49
N GLU A 260 7.70 -11.82 -0.28
CA GLU A 260 7.93 -13.25 -0.04
C GLU A 260 7.29 -13.71 1.26
N GLY A 261 7.41 -12.94 2.34
CA GLY A 261 6.72 -13.20 3.60
C GLY A 261 5.20 -13.20 3.43
N LEU A 262 4.64 -12.21 2.74
CA LEU A 262 3.20 -12.12 2.49
C LEU A 262 2.70 -13.26 1.58
N ALA A 263 3.53 -13.76 0.67
CA ALA A 263 3.26 -14.92 -0.18
C ALA A 263 3.47 -16.27 0.54
N GLY A 264 4.15 -16.28 1.70
CA GLY A 264 4.50 -17.53 2.43
C GLY A 264 5.64 -18.30 1.80
N ARG A 265 6.65 -17.58 1.32
CA ARG A 265 7.85 -18.13 0.70
C ARG A 265 9.08 -17.88 1.57
#